data_3dc4372ac5da6686e5abb53061738bfd
#
_entry.id   3dc4372ac5da6686e5abb53061738bfd
#
_cell.length_a   1.000
_cell.length_b   1.000
_cell.length_c   1.000
_cell.angle_alpha   90.00
_cell.angle_beta   90.00
_cell.angle_gamma   90.00
#
_symmetry.space_group_name_H-M   'P 1'
#
loop_
_entity.id
_entity.type
_entity.pdbx_description
1 polymer ?
#
loop_
_entity_poly.entity_id
_entity_poly.type
_entity_poly.pdbx_seq_one_letter_code
_entity_poly.pdbx_strand_id
1 'polypeptide(L)' 'MVFSSDAQPQPSPQLLQFLREQLGLSDNALKLGQRQAELEQVPLPIVLWSFGLLNLSQYQAVLDWSQDQA' A
#
# COMPACT_ATOMS: atom_id res chain seq x y z
N MET A 1 -15.91 -12.50 -17.15
CA MET A 1 -15.51 -12.09 -16.99
C MET A 1 -15.27 -11.52 -16.37
N VAL A 2 -15.16 -11.36 -16.03
CA VAL A 2 -14.79 -10.84 -15.60
C VAL A 2 -14.30 -10.23 -15.14
N PHE A 3 -14.03 -9.82 -14.89
CA PHE A 3 -13.45 -9.23 -14.57
C PHE A 3 -13.24 -8.49 -13.99
N SER A 4 -13.22 -8.49 -13.75
CA SER A 4 -13.03 -7.93 -13.26
C SER A 4 -12.81 -7.30 -12.54
N SER A 5 -12.98 -7.20 -12.33
CA SER A 5 -12.78 -6.49 -11.62
C SER A 5 -11.87 -6.14 -10.87
N ASP A 6 -11.41 -6.43 -10.64
CA ASP A 6 -10.38 -6.18 -10.11
C ASP A 6 -9.60 -5.16 -10.52
N ALA A 7 -10.07 -4.46 -11.07
CA ALA A 7 -9.40 -3.35 -11.55
C ALA A 7 -8.83 -2.51 -10.49
N GLN A 8 -9.40 -2.53 -9.38
CA GLN A 8 -8.96 -1.68 -8.31
C GLN A 8 -8.08 -2.45 -7.38
N PRO A 9 -6.78 -2.15 -7.31
CA PRO A 9 -5.94 -2.87 -6.39
C PRO A 9 -6.30 -2.50 -4.97
N GLN A 10 -6.75 -3.49 -4.25
CA GLN A 10 -7.07 -3.30 -2.84
C GLN A 10 -5.91 -3.79 -2.02
N PRO A 11 -5.45 -3.02 -1.03
CA PRO A 11 -4.38 -3.51 -0.18
C PRO A 11 -4.86 -4.71 0.61
N SER A 12 -4.05 -5.76 0.65
CA SER A 12 -4.39 -6.94 1.42
C SER A 12 -4.22 -6.65 2.91
N PRO A 13 -4.93 -7.39 3.77
CA PRO A 13 -4.70 -7.24 5.20
C PRO A 13 -3.26 -7.50 5.60
N GLN A 14 -2.59 -8.42 4.91
CA GLN A 14 -1.19 -8.69 5.20
C GLN A 14 -0.32 -7.50 4.89
N LEU A 15 -0.59 -6.78 3.81
CA LEU A 15 0.16 -5.59 3.48
C LEU A 15 -0.03 -4.52 4.54
N LEU A 16 -1.26 -4.31 4.98
CA LEU A 16 -1.53 -3.31 6.02
C LEU A 16 -0.81 -3.66 7.31
N GLN A 17 -0.81 -4.94 7.67
CA GLN A 17 -0.11 -5.39 8.85
C GLN A 17 1.39 -5.17 8.72
N PHE A 18 1.94 -5.47 7.55
CA PHE A 18 3.36 -5.27 7.30
C PHE A 18 3.74 -3.81 7.44
N LEU A 19 2.93 -2.92 6.86
CA LEU A 19 3.20 -1.48 6.93
C LEU A 19 3.15 -0.98 8.36
N ARG A 20 2.18 -1.48 9.13
CA ARG A 20 2.03 -1.03 10.51
C ARG A 20 3.14 -1.56 11.40
N GLU A 21 3.45 -2.85 11.27
CA GLU A 21 4.36 -3.50 12.22
C GLU A 21 5.81 -3.36 11.83
N GLN A 22 6.10 -3.45 10.54
CA GLN A 22 7.49 -3.42 10.10
C GLN A 22 7.97 -2.00 9.80
N LEU A 23 7.09 -1.16 9.28
CA LEU A 23 7.48 0.18 8.89
C LEU A 23 6.96 1.25 9.85
N GLY A 24 6.16 0.85 10.84
CA GLY A 24 5.76 1.77 11.89
C GLY A 24 4.73 2.80 11.51
N LEU A 25 3.95 2.55 10.47
CA LEU A 25 2.92 3.50 10.07
C LEU A 25 1.73 3.43 11.01
N SER A 26 1.18 4.59 11.33
CA SER A 26 0.01 4.66 12.20
C SER A 26 -1.24 4.28 11.43
N ASP A 27 -2.29 3.92 12.19
CA ASP A 27 -3.59 3.62 11.58
C ASP A 27 -4.12 4.81 10.79
N ASN A 28 -3.93 6.02 11.32
CA ASN A 28 -4.39 7.22 10.63
C ASN A 28 -3.67 7.40 9.31
N ALA A 29 -2.37 7.17 9.29
CA ALA A 29 -1.60 7.29 8.06
C ALA A 29 -2.08 6.26 7.03
N LEU A 30 -2.34 5.03 7.48
CA LEU A 30 -2.80 4.00 6.58
C LEU A 30 -4.19 4.31 6.02
N LYS A 31 -5.09 4.81 6.86
CA LYS A 31 -6.43 5.17 6.40
C LYS A 31 -6.38 6.30 5.39
N LEU A 32 -5.57 7.30 5.66
CA LEU A 32 -5.43 8.42 4.74
C LEU A 32 -4.87 7.95 3.41
N GLY A 33 -3.84 7.12 3.46
CA GLY A 33 -3.24 6.59 2.25
C GLY A 33 -4.21 5.74 1.45
N GLN A 34 -4.97 4.87 2.14
CA GLN A 34 -5.96 4.03 1.46
C GLN A 34 -7.01 4.87 0.76
N ARG A 35 -7.50 5.89 1.43
CA ARG A 35 -8.51 6.76 0.84
C ARG A 35 -7.99 7.44 -0.40
N GLN A 36 -6.77 7.95 -0.32
CA GLN A 36 -6.17 8.63 -1.47
C GLN A 36 -5.88 7.65 -2.59
N ALA A 37 -5.45 6.44 -2.26
CA ALA A 37 -5.18 5.41 -3.26
C ALA A 37 -6.45 5.07 -4.03
N GLU A 38 -7.58 4.99 -3.33
CA GLU A 38 -8.86 4.74 -3.99
C GLU A 38 -9.24 5.88 -4.92
N LEU A 39 -9.06 7.10 -4.45
CA LEU A 39 -9.41 8.27 -5.25
C LEU A 39 -8.58 8.38 -6.51
N GLU A 40 -7.30 8.07 -6.41
CA GLU A 40 -6.39 8.19 -7.54
C GLU A 40 -6.26 6.89 -8.32
N GLN A 41 -6.79 5.81 -7.78
CA GLN A 41 -6.72 4.48 -8.40
C GLN A 41 -5.28 4.05 -8.64
N VAL A 42 -4.45 4.25 -7.62
CA VAL A 42 -3.06 3.81 -7.65
C VAL A 42 -2.80 2.91 -6.44
N PRO A 43 -1.77 2.07 -6.50
CA PRO A 43 -1.46 1.20 -5.37
C PRO A 43 -1.09 2.00 -4.12
N LEU A 44 -1.44 1.46 -2.98
CA LEU A 44 -1.20 2.13 -1.71
C LEU A 44 0.27 2.51 -1.49
N PRO A 45 1.26 1.65 -1.76
CA PRO A 45 2.64 2.04 -1.50
C PRO A 45 3.07 3.28 -2.27
N ILE A 46 2.57 3.46 -3.47
CA ILE A 46 2.90 4.64 -4.28
C ILE A 46 2.38 5.90 -3.60
N VAL A 47 1.15 5.85 -3.09
CA VAL A 47 0.57 6.98 -2.39
C VAL A 47 1.36 7.29 -1.13
N LEU A 48 1.68 6.27 -0.36
CA LEU A 48 2.42 6.48 0.89
C LEU A 48 3.79 7.10 0.62
N TRP A 49 4.44 6.65 -0.44
CA TRP A 49 5.72 7.22 -0.82
C TRP A 49 5.58 8.67 -1.25
N SER A 50 4.58 8.95 -2.08
CA SER A 50 4.41 10.33 -2.58
C SER A 50 4.02 11.30 -1.48
N PHE A 51 3.39 10.81 -0.41
CA PHE A 51 3.06 11.66 0.74
C PHE A 51 4.22 11.82 1.71
N GLY A 52 5.34 11.13 1.45
CA GLY A 52 6.46 11.19 2.36
C GLY A 52 6.33 10.29 3.57
N LEU A 53 5.35 9.41 3.58
CA LEU A 53 5.16 8.47 4.68
C LEU A 53 6.10 7.28 4.58
N LEU A 54 6.63 7.02 3.39
CA LEU A 54 7.65 6.01 3.17
C LEU A 54 8.85 6.67 2.52
N ASN A 55 10.06 6.33 2.96
CA ASN A 55 11.24 6.72 2.22
C ASN A 55 11.52 5.67 1.14
N LEU A 56 12.55 5.91 0.34
CA LEU A 56 12.84 5.02 -0.78
C LEU A 56 13.16 3.60 -0.32
N SER A 57 13.94 3.48 0.75
CA SER A 57 14.28 2.16 1.28
C SER A 57 13.04 1.41 1.74
N GLN A 58 12.14 2.10 2.40
CA GLN A 58 10.90 1.48 2.87
C GLN A 58 10.01 1.08 1.69
N TYR A 59 9.95 1.94 0.69
CA TYR A 59 9.17 1.65 -0.50
C TYR A 59 9.71 0.39 -1.19
N GLN A 60 11.02 0.28 -1.30
CA GLN A 60 11.61 -0.91 -1.90
C GLN A 60 11.36 -2.16 -1.07
N ALA A 61 11.36 -2.02 0.25
CA ALA A 61 11.04 -3.14 1.12
C ALA A 61 9.63 -3.64 0.88
N VAL A 62 8.69 -2.72 0.67
CA VAL A 62 7.31 -3.10 0.36
C VAL A 62 7.24 -3.82 -0.97
N LEU A 63 7.96 -3.35 -1.97
CA LEU A 63 7.97 -4.00 -3.28
C LEU A 63 8.53 -5.41 -3.18
N ASP A 64 9.63 -5.57 -2.46
CA ASP A 64 10.22 -6.88 -2.27
C ASP A 64 9.27 -7.82 -1.55
N TRP A 65 8.62 -7.31 -0.52
CA TRP A 65 7.66 -8.10 0.24
C TRP A 65 6.50 -8.53 -0.65
N SER A 66 6.01 -7.61 -1.50
CA SER A 66 4.90 -7.92 -2.39
C SER A 66 5.27 -8.99 -3.40
N GLN A 67 6.50 -8.97 -3.88
CA GLN A 67 6.95 -9.99 -4.82
C GLN A 67 7.02 -11.36 -4.16
N ASP A 68 7.43 -11.40 -2.91
CA ASP A 68 7.47 -12.66 -2.17
C ASP A 68 6.07 -13.22 -1.96
N GLN A 69 5.08 -12.36 -1.86
CA GLN A 69 3.70 -12.81 -1.64
C GLN A 69 3.02 -13.23 -2.94
N ALA A 70 3.57 -12.87 -4.06
CA ALA A 70 3.01 -13.24 -5.35
C ALA A 70 3.31 -14.69 -5.74
#